data_f46489a5ef5ec1500a3368cb4cd318ab
#
_entry.id   f46489a5ef5ec1500a3368cb4cd318ab
#
_cell.length_a   1.000
_cell.length_b   1.000
_cell.length_c   1.000
_cell.angle_alpha   90.00
_cell.angle_beta   90.00
_cell.angle_gamma   90.00
#
_symmetry.space_group_name_H-M   'P 1'
#
loop_
_entity.id
_entity.type
_entity.pdbx_description
1 polymer ?
#
loop_
_entity_poly.entity_id
_entity_poly.type
_entity_poly.pdbx_seq_one_letter_code
_entity_poly.pdbx_strand_id
1 'polypeptide(L)'
;MNAIDLALLAVLAADSGDTTTALEQLSEAQRRARTTARRERQIVQIATLVVSGQHERAAGLSLEHSAQFPDDAELLARVAGTR
;
A
#
# COMPACT_ATOMS: atom_id res chain seq x y z
N MET A 1 8.38 -1.95 13.24
CA MET A 1 7.31 -1.38 12.41
C MET A 1 6.75 -2.47 11.51
N ASN A 2 5.45 -2.57 11.39
CA ASN A 2 4.84 -3.64 10.61
C ASN A 2 4.75 -3.28 9.11
N ALA A 3 4.38 -4.27 8.31
CA ALA A 3 4.34 -4.09 6.84
C ALA A 3 3.36 -2.99 6.41
N ILE A 4 2.23 -2.86 7.07
CA ILE A 4 1.22 -1.84 6.74
C ILE A 4 1.77 -0.45 6.99
N ASP A 5 2.40 -0.22 8.14
CA ASP A 5 2.97 1.09 8.47
C ASP A 5 4.06 1.47 7.48
N LEU A 6 4.91 0.52 7.10
CA LEU A 6 5.94 0.76 6.10
C LEU A 6 5.33 1.09 4.73
N ALA A 7 4.25 0.40 4.36
CA ALA A 7 3.56 0.69 3.10
C ALA A 7 2.97 2.10 3.10
N LEU A 8 2.38 2.52 4.21
CA LEU A 8 1.85 3.88 4.34
C LEU A 8 2.95 4.93 4.24
N LEU A 9 4.08 4.69 4.90
CA LEU A 9 5.23 5.59 4.82
C LEU A 9 5.77 5.68 3.39
N ALA A 10 5.78 4.58 2.67
CA ALA A 10 6.22 4.57 1.28
C ALA A 10 5.32 5.45 0.41
N VAL A 11 4.01 5.35 0.58
CA VAL A 11 3.07 6.17 -0.18
C VAL A 11 3.24 7.65 0.16
N LEU A 12 3.41 7.98 1.43
CA LEU A 12 3.64 9.37 1.86
C LEU A 12 4.93 9.92 1.28
N ALA A 13 6.00 9.13 1.30
CA ALA A 13 7.28 9.55 0.72
C ALA A 13 7.16 9.78 -0.78
N ALA A 14 6.45 8.92 -1.48
CA ALA A 14 6.23 9.08 -2.92
C ALA A 14 5.42 10.35 -3.22
N ASP A 15 4.40 10.63 -2.41
CA ASP A 15 3.58 11.83 -2.58
C ASP A 15 4.39 13.11 -2.38
N SER A 16 5.40 13.08 -1.53
CA SER A 16 6.26 14.24 -1.30
C SER A 16 7.45 14.30 -2.27
N GLY A 17 7.51 13.39 -3.22
CA GLY A 17 8.56 13.37 -4.23
C GLY A 17 9.84 12.65 -3.81
N ASP A 18 9.87 12.03 -2.64
CA ASP A 18 11.05 11.31 -2.16
C ASP A 18 11.00 9.84 -2.62
N THR A 19 11.33 9.66 -3.89
CA THR A 19 11.26 8.34 -4.53
C THR A 19 12.20 7.33 -3.89
N THR A 20 13.40 7.76 -3.50
CA THR A 20 14.39 6.87 -2.90
C THR A 20 13.87 6.29 -1.59
N THR A 21 13.37 7.13 -0.70
CA THR A 21 12.79 6.69 0.57
C THR A 21 11.57 5.81 0.32
N ALA A 22 10.72 6.19 -0.64
CA ALA A 22 9.54 5.39 -0.97
C ALA A 22 9.92 3.97 -1.37
N LEU A 23 10.92 3.80 -2.23
CA LEU A 23 11.36 2.49 -2.69
C LEU A 23 11.98 1.68 -1.58
N GLU A 24 12.78 2.31 -0.71
CA GLU A 24 13.38 1.62 0.43
C GLU A 24 12.33 1.10 1.39
N GLN A 25 11.35 1.92 1.72
CA GLN A 25 10.29 1.55 2.65
C GLN A 25 9.40 0.47 2.03
N LEU A 26 9.14 0.57 0.73
CA LEU A 26 8.33 -0.42 0.03
C LEU A 26 9.02 -1.77 -0.01
N SER A 27 10.33 -1.79 -0.27
CA SER A 27 11.10 -3.04 -0.26
C SER A 27 11.04 -3.72 1.10
N GLU A 28 11.14 -2.95 2.17
CA GLU A 28 11.05 -3.49 3.52
C GLU A 28 9.63 -4.00 3.80
N ALA A 29 8.61 -3.26 3.37
CA ALA A 29 7.23 -3.69 3.54
C ALA A 29 6.97 -5.01 2.82
N GLN A 30 7.45 -5.15 1.60
CA GLN A 30 7.31 -6.37 0.81
C GLN A 30 8.01 -7.55 1.48
N ARG A 31 9.19 -7.32 2.02
CA ARG A 31 9.94 -8.37 2.70
C ARG A 31 9.20 -8.86 3.94
N ARG A 32 8.68 -7.96 4.74
CA ARG A 32 7.91 -8.33 5.94
C ARG A 32 6.59 -8.99 5.60
N ALA A 33 5.97 -8.59 4.49
CA ALA A 33 4.68 -9.12 4.08
C ALA A 33 4.75 -10.58 3.60
N ARG A 34 5.94 -11.09 3.30
CA ARG A 34 6.08 -12.48 2.83
C ARG A 34 5.55 -13.51 3.81
N THR A 35 5.64 -13.20 5.10
CA THR A 35 5.24 -14.13 6.16
C THR A 35 4.01 -13.68 6.93
N THR A 36 3.33 -12.65 6.43
CA THR A 36 2.14 -12.13 7.10
C THR A 36 0.86 -12.69 6.49
N ALA A 37 -0.26 -12.33 7.09
CA ALA A 37 -1.56 -12.73 6.60
C ALA A 37 -1.87 -12.06 5.26
N ARG A 38 -2.84 -12.64 4.55
CA ARG A 38 -3.27 -12.14 3.24
C ARG A 38 -3.66 -10.66 3.27
N ARG A 39 -4.27 -10.22 4.36
CA ARG A 39 -4.69 -8.82 4.51
C ARG A 39 -3.51 -7.87 4.35
N GLU A 40 -2.41 -8.11 5.06
CA GLU A 40 -1.24 -7.26 4.99
C GLU A 40 -0.57 -7.33 3.63
N ARG A 41 -0.50 -8.53 3.06
CA ARG A 41 0.10 -8.70 1.72
C ARG A 41 -0.65 -7.91 0.66
N GLN A 42 -1.99 -7.89 0.73
CA GLN A 42 -2.79 -7.13 -0.22
C GLN A 42 -2.60 -5.62 -0.06
N ILE A 43 -2.52 -5.14 1.18
CA ILE A 43 -2.30 -3.72 1.44
C ILE A 43 -0.94 -3.28 0.89
N VAL A 44 0.10 -4.09 1.11
CA VAL A 44 1.43 -3.82 0.57
C VAL A 44 1.41 -3.82 -0.96
N GLN A 45 0.67 -4.73 -1.57
CA GLN A 45 0.55 -4.78 -3.02
C GLN A 45 -0.14 -3.53 -3.57
N ILE A 46 -1.19 -3.07 -2.90
CA ILE A 46 -1.89 -1.84 -3.28
C ILE A 46 -0.93 -0.65 -3.20
N ALA A 47 -0.17 -0.55 -2.11
CA ALA A 47 0.83 0.51 -1.96
C ALA A 47 1.88 0.43 -3.07
N THR A 48 2.31 -0.76 -3.44
CA THR A 48 3.25 -0.97 -4.53
C THR A 48 2.71 -0.39 -5.84
N LEU A 49 1.45 -0.65 -6.14
CA LEU A 49 0.81 -0.13 -7.35
C LEU A 49 0.71 1.39 -7.31
N VAL A 50 0.38 1.97 -6.17
CA VAL A 50 0.30 3.43 -6.01
C VAL A 50 1.66 4.08 -6.24
N VAL A 51 2.71 3.56 -5.60
CA VAL A 51 4.07 4.10 -5.74
C VAL A 51 4.56 3.97 -7.18
N SER A 52 4.14 2.92 -7.88
CA SER A 52 4.50 2.70 -9.27
C SER A 52 3.68 3.53 -10.27
N GLY A 53 2.72 4.33 -9.78
CA GLY A 53 1.86 5.14 -10.65
C GLY A 53 0.72 4.38 -11.30
N GLN A 54 0.46 3.15 -10.90
CA GLN A 54 -0.61 2.32 -11.46
C GLN A 54 -1.90 2.51 -10.66
N HIS A 55 -2.44 3.72 -10.70
CA HIS A 55 -3.55 4.10 -9.81
C HIS A 55 -4.86 3.37 -10.12
N GLU A 56 -5.14 3.07 -11.37
CA GLU A 56 -6.36 2.33 -11.72
C GLU A 56 -6.33 0.91 -11.18
N ARG A 57 -5.19 0.25 -11.30
CA ARG A 57 -5.03 -1.10 -10.76
C ARG A 57 -5.09 -1.09 -9.24
N ALA A 58 -4.49 -0.08 -8.62
CA ALA A 58 -4.55 0.07 -7.18
C ALA A 58 -5.99 0.25 -6.71
N ALA A 59 -6.78 1.07 -7.42
CA ALA A 59 -8.19 1.28 -7.07
C ALA A 59 -8.99 -0.01 -7.21
N GLY A 60 -8.78 -0.76 -8.29
CA GLY A 60 -9.45 -2.03 -8.49
C GLY A 60 -9.15 -3.04 -7.39
N LEU A 61 -7.88 -3.18 -7.04
CA LEU A 61 -7.48 -4.10 -5.97
C LEU A 61 -8.01 -3.63 -4.62
N SER A 62 -8.09 -2.31 -4.39
CA SER A 62 -8.66 -1.76 -3.16
C SER A 62 -10.13 -2.12 -3.01
N LEU A 63 -10.89 -2.08 -4.10
CA LEU A 63 -12.29 -2.49 -4.06
C LEU A 63 -12.43 -3.96 -3.71
N GLU A 64 -11.62 -4.82 -4.30
CA GLU A 64 -11.63 -6.24 -4.01
C GLU A 64 -11.26 -6.50 -2.54
N HIS A 65 -10.24 -5.80 -2.06
CA HIS A 65 -9.80 -5.95 -0.68
C HIS A 65 -10.90 -5.51 0.30
N SER A 66 -11.55 -4.37 0.02
CA SER A 66 -12.59 -3.83 0.88
C SER A 66 -13.82 -4.73 0.95
N ALA A 67 -14.08 -5.51 -0.10
CA ALA A 67 -15.16 -6.49 -0.08
C ALA A 67 -14.90 -7.60 0.93
N GLN A 68 -13.64 -7.97 1.13
CA GLN A 68 -13.24 -9.01 2.07
C GLN A 68 -12.92 -8.45 3.45
N PHE A 69 -12.40 -7.24 3.52
CA PHE A 69 -11.98 -6.58 4.75
C PHE A 69 -12.58 -5.18 4.82
N PRO A 70 -13.89 -5.07 5.13
CA PRO A 70 -14.58 -3.77 5.09
C PRO A 70 -13.97 -2.73 6.04
N ASP A 71 -13.38 -3.16 7.13
CA ASP A 71 -12.78 -2.25 8.10
C ASP A 71 -11.56 -1.52 7.54
N ASP A 72 -11.00 -2.00 6.44
CA ASP A 72 -9.85 -1.39 5.80
C ASP A 72 -10.21 -0.30 4.78
N ALA A 73 -11.49 -0.04 4.55
CA ALA A 73 -11.90 0.91 3.52
C ALA A 73 -11.32 2.30 3.73
N GLU A 74 -11.30 2.77 4.98
CA GLU A 74 -10.75 4.08 5.31
C GLU A 74 -9.23 4.13 5.09
N LEU A 75 -8.54 3.07 5.51
CA LEU A 75 -7.10 2.95 5.29
C LEU A 75 -6.77 2.99 3.80
N LEU A 76 -7.52 2.25 3.00
CA LEU A 76 -7.27 2.17 1.56
C LEU A 76 -7.62 3.48 0.85
N ALA A 77 -8.59 4.23 1.35
CA ALA A 77 -8.89 5.55 0.84
C ALA A 77 -7.68 6.48 0.98
N ARG A 78 -6.93 6.35 2.07
CA ARG A 78 -5.71 7.13 2.26
C ARG A 78 -4.58 6.66 1.34
N VAL A 79 -4.49 5.36 1.10
CA VAL A 79 -3.40 4.78 0.32
C VAL A 79 -3.63 4.97 -1.18
N ALA A 80 -4.84 4.66 -1.66
CA ALA A 80 -5.12 4.59 -3.09
C ALA A 80 -6.09 5.65 -3.59
N GLY A 81 -6.79 6.35 -2.69
CA GLY A 81 -7.84 7.28 -3.06
C GLY A 81 -7.44 8.74 -3.02
N THR A 82 -6.17 9.05 -2.86
CA THR A 82 -5.69 10.42 -2.68
C THR A 82 -5.57 11.20 -3.99
N ARG A 83 -5.84 10.61 -5.12
CA ARG A 83 -5.68 11.25 -6.43
C ARG A 83 -6.99 11.55 -7.10
#